data_75f6797becaa2883b02b20757ff1823c
#
_entry.id   75f6797becaa2883b02b20757ff1823c
#
_cell.length_a   1.000
_cell.length_b   1.000
_cell.length_c   1.000
_cell.angle_alpha   90.00
_cell.angle_beta   90.00
_cell.angle_gamma   90.00
#
_symmetry.space_group_name_H-M   'P 1'
#
loop_
_entity.id
_entity.type
_entity.pdbx_description
1 polymer ?
#
loop_
_entity_poly.entity_id
_entity_poly.type
_entity_poly.pdbx_seq_one_letter_code
_entity_poly.pdbx_strand_id
1 'polypeptide(L)'
;MNKILIHQFGPICEAEIDLDKKMQVFIGTQASGKSTACKVIYYCQKIRDYTLEFLMDGAQYTDNHKNEYFNNYMKYLTRQFMGCFGKTTHMQNFKIEYFFGEKKIESTLNKDGYVRFRFAENLKYALNELIYEASVMFLATLNSEQINSIIDNITALAMLKQQFKERLYKLFENNADIIYIPAGRSLLATMSEQLHDFSISDMDLTMQDFINLIRNTKSKFGSKIPEIVKDYFT
;
A
#
# COMPACT_ATOMS: atom_id res chain seq x y z
N MET A 1 -9.87 17.43 -6.42
CA MET A 1 -10.36 16.43 -7.39
C MET A 1 -9.47 15.19 -7.28
N ASN A 2 -10.07 14.06 -6.92
CA ASN A 2 -9.35 12.82 -6.72
C ASN A 2 -9.66 11.88 -7.89
N LYS A 3 -8.66 11.54 -8.70
CA LYS A 3 -8.84 10.68 -9.85
C LYS A 3 -7.60 9.89 -10.21
N ILE A 4 -7.79 8.82 -10.96
CA ILE A 4 -6.73 8.03 -11.56
C ILE A 4 -6.91 8.01 -13.07
N LEU A 5 -5.84 8.31 -13.80
CA LEU A 5 -5.76 8.12 -15.24
C LEU A 5 -4.88 6.91 -15.51
N ILE A 6 -5.36 6.01 -16.33
CA ILE A 6 -4.63 4.80 -16.74
C ILE A 6 -4.49 4.82 -18.26
N HIS A 7 -3.27 4.65 -18.74
CA HIS A 7 -2.96 4.56 -20.16
C HIS A 7 -2.08 3.34 -20.43
N GLN A 8 -2.51 2.46 -21.34
CA GLN A 8 -1.79 1.26 -21.83
C GLN A 8 -1.32 0.32 -20.70
N PHE A 9 -2.16 0.05 -19.69
CA PHE A 9 -1.81 -0.81 -18.57
C PHE A 9 -2.55 -2.15 -18.61
N GLY A 10 -1.85 -3.22 -18.94
CA GLY A 10 -2.44 -4.54 -19.14
C GLY A 10 -3.53 -4.49 -20.22
N PRO A 11 -4.75 -4.99 -19.94
CA PRO A 11 -5.86 -4.94 -20.90
C PRO A 11 -6.54 -3.56 -21.00
N ILE A 12 -6.11 -2.56 -20.22
CA ILE A 12 -6.69 -1.22 -20.22
C ILE A 12 -5.93 -0.35 -21.20
N CYS A 13 -6.56 0.04 -22.31
CA CYS A 13 -5.99 1.01 -23.24
C CYS A 13 -6.00 2.41 -22.63
N GLU A 14 -7.18 2.85 -22.16
CA GLU A 14 -7.36 4.16 -21.54
C GLU A 14 -8.53 4.11 -20.56
N ALA A 15 -8.36 4.72 -19.37
CA ALA A 15 -9.42 4.86 -18.39
C ALA A 15 -9.21 6.10 -17.51
N GLU A 16 -10.29 6.78 -17.18
CA GLU A 16 -10.35 7.80 -16.15
C GLU A 16 -11.29 7.33 -15.04
N ILE A 17 -10.82 7.31 -13.81
CA ILE A 17 -11.54 6.82 -12.63
C ILE A 17 -11.65 7.98 -11.64
N ASP A 18 -12.87 8.43 -11.38
CA ASP A 18 -13.19 9.51 -10.45
C ASP A 18 -13.33 8.93 -9.03
N LEU A 19 -12.37 9.23 -8.15
CA LEU A 19 -12.33 8.72 -6.77
C LEU A 19 -13.19 9.53 -5.78
N ASP A 20 -13.77 10.66 -6.20
CA ASP A 20 -14.68 11.44 -5.36
C ASP A 20 -16.08 10.79 -5.26
N LYS A 21 -16.38 9.81 -6.13
CA LYS A 21 -17.64 9.05 -6.10
C LYS A 21 -17.65 8.01 -5.00
N LYS A 22 -18.73 7.99 -4.21
CA LYS A 22 -18.91 7.00 -3.12
C LYS A 22 -19.01 5.55 -3.62
N MET A 23 -19.50 5.32 -4.83
CA MET A 23 -19.69 4.00 -5.41
C MET A 23 -19.35 4.06 -6.89
N GLN A 24 -18.63 3.04 -7.37
CA GLN A 24 -18.33 2.85 -8.79
C GLN A 24 -18.51 1.39 -9.14
N VAL A 25 -19.10 1.14 -10.30
CA VAL A 25 -19.33 -0.21 -10.82
C VAL A 25 -18.67 -0.35 -12.18
N PHE A 26 -17.75 -1.31 -12.30
CA PHE A 26 -17.08 -1.64 -13.55
C PHE A 26 -17.83 -2.78 -14.26
N ILE A 27 -18.37 -2.51 -15.43
CA ILE A 27 -19.10 -3.48 -16.26
C ILE A 27 -18.30 -3.71 -17.54
N GLY A 28 -18.28 -4.93 -18.04
CA GLY A 28 -17.61 -5.29 -19.27
C GLY A 28 -17.40 -6.79 -19.40
N THR A 29 -16.95 -7.23 -20.57
CA THR A 29 -16.66 -8.63 -20.89
C THR A 29 -15.54 -9.21 -20.00
N GLN A 30 -15.37 -10.52 -20.02
CA GLN A 30 -14.23 -11.17 -19.36
C GLN A 30 -12.90 -10.62 -19.92
N ALA A 31 -11.88 -10.52 -19.09
CA ALA A 31 -10.55 -9.98 -19.43
C ALA A 31 -10.51 -8.51 -19.89
N SER A 32 -11.59 -7.73 -19.74
CA SER A 32 -11.63 -6.30 -20.14
C SER A 32 -10.89 -5.33 -19.16
N GLY A 33 -10.19 -5.84 -18.17
CA GLY A 33 -9.39 -4.99 -17.24
C GLY A 33 -10.10 -4.54 -15.97
N LYS A 34 -11.32 -4.98 -15.67
CA LYS A 34 -12.05 -4.59 -14.45
C LYS A 34 -11.25 -4.84 -13.17
N SER A 35 -10.73 -6.05 -13.00
CA SER A 35 -9.91 -6.40 -11.83
C SER A 35 -8.58 -5.65 -11.82
N THR A 36 -8.01 -5.37 -12.99
CA THR A 36 -6.80 -4.56 -13.13
C THR A 36 -7.07 -3.13 -12.66
N ALA A 37 -8.19 -2.52 -13.07
CA ALA A 37 -8.60 -1.19 -12.63
C ALA A 37 -8.77 -1.13 -11.10
N CYS A 38 -9.47 -2.13 -10.51
CA CYS A 38 -9.62 -2.23 -9.05
C CYS A 38 -8.27 -2.36 -8.34
N LYS A 39 -7.33 -3.17 -8.86
CA LYS A 39 -5.97 -3.29 -8.31
C LYS A 39 -5.19 -1.98 -8.42
N VAL A 40 -5.34 -1.22 -9.52
CA VAL A 40 -4.69 0.10 -9.69
C VAL A 40 -5.23 1.09 -8.66
N ILE A 41 -6.56 1.15 -8.46
CA ILE A 41 -7.17 2.00 -7.43
C ILE A 41 -6.61 1.64 -6.06
N TYR A 42 -6.63 0.35 -5.71
CA TYR A 42 -6.11 -0.16 -4.45
C TYR A 42 -4.65 0.25 -4.25
N TYR A 43 -3.77 -0.05 -5.22
CA TYR A 43 -2.36 0.27 -5.13
C TYR A 43 -2.11 1.78 -4.95
N CYS A 44 -2.75 2.62 -5.77
CA CYS A 44 -2.58 4.07 -5.70
C CYS A 44 -2.96 4.64 -4.32
N GLN A 45 -4.08 4.21 -3.77
CA GLN A 45 -4.52 4.64 -2.45
C GLN A 45 -3.65 4.04 -1.34
N LYS A 46 -3.16 2.82 -1.51
CA LYS A 46 -2.32 2.10 -0.55
C LYS A 46 -0.90 2.67 -0.44
N ILE A 47 -0.43 3.50 -1.39
CA ILE A 47 0.87 4.20 -1.31
C ILE A 47 1.03 4.95 0.03
N ARG A 48 -0.04 5.53 0.57
CA ARG A 48 -0.05 6.14 1.89
C ARG A 48 0.38 5.15 2.98
N ASP A 49 -0.20 3.97 2.99
CA ASP A 49 0.07 2.95 4.02
C ASP A 49 1.46 2.33 3.81
N TYR A 50 1.86 2.10 2.56
CA TYR A 50 3.23 1.69 2.21
C TYR A 50 4.27 2.72 2.65
N THR A 51 3.92 4.02 2.57
CA THR A 51 4.79 5.07 3.11
C THR A 51 4.93 4.94 4.62
N LEU A 52 3.84 4.70 5.35
CA LEU A 52 3.90 4.48 6.79
C LEU A 52 4.74 3.25 7.14
N GLU A 53 4.55 2.15 6.42
CA GLU A 53 5.34 0.92 6.62
C GLU A 53 6.84 1.20 6.41
N PHE A 54 7.19 1.90 5.33
CA PHE A 54 8.57 2.29 5.06
C PHE A 54 9.15 3.20 6.18
N LEU A 55 8.40 4.20 6.64
CA LEU A 55 8.82 5.09 7.72
C LEU A 55 9.05 4.34 9.04
N MET A 56 8.31 3.26 9.28
CA MET A 56 8.41 2.44 10.50
C MET A 56 9.40 1.28 10.38
N ASP A 57 10.02 1.06 9.23
CA ASP A 57 11.06 0.05 9.03
C ASP A 57 12.45 0.62 9.40
N GLY A 58 12.84 0.45 10.65
CA GLY A 58 14.12 0.93 11.16
C GLY A 58 15.34 0.41 10.40
N ALA A 59 15.24 -0.75 9.73
CA ALA A 59 16.33 -1.32 8.93
C ALA A 59 16.73 -0.43 7.74
N GLN A 60 15.83 0.44 7.27
CA GLN A 60 16.10 1.38 6.16
C GLN A 60 17.08 2.51 6.56
N TYR A 61 17.31 2.73 7.85
CA TYR A 61 18.06 3.86 8.37
C TYR A 61 19.45 3.50 8.97
N THR A 62 19.87 2.24 8.85
CA THR A 62 21.13 1.75 9.42
C THR A 62 22.39 2.18 8.66
N ASP A 63 22.25 2.54 7.37
CA ASP A 63 23.37 2.99 6.55
C ASP A 63 23.52 4.52 6.58
N ASN A 64 24.75 4.98 6.77
CA ASN A 64 25.14 6.40 6.95
C ASN A 64 24.89 7.32 5.72
N HIS A 65 24.15 6.88 4.72
CA HIS A 65 23.91 7.61 3.47
C HIS A 65 22.58 8.36 3.48
N LYS A 66 22.51 9.49 4.18
CA LYS A 66 21.29 10.34 4.28
C LYS A 66 20.66 10.70 2.92
N ASN A 67 21.45 10.76 1.86
CA ASN A 67 20.96 11.10 0.50
C ASN A 67 20.30 9.92 -0.23
N GLU A 68 20.34 8.70 0.33
CA GLU A 68 19.82 7.50 -0.30
C GLU A 68 18.43 7.08 0.21
N TYR A 69 17.97 7.62 1.33
CA TYR A 69 16.69 7.19 1.93
C TYR A 69 15.50 7.34 0.98
N PHE A 70 15.43 8.45 0.25
CA PHE A 70 14.36 8.63 -0.73
C PHE A 70 14.49 7.66 -1.92
N ASN A 71 15.71 7.36 -2.35
CA ASN A 71 15.93 6.34 -3.38
C ASN A 71 15.53 4.94 -2.89
N ASN A 72 15.78 4.62 -1.63
CA ASN A 72 15.34 3.37 -1.02
C ASN A 72 13.81 3.31 -0.91
N TYR A 73 13.15 4.42 -0.58
CA TYR A 73 11.70 4.52 -0.62
C TYR A 73 11.14 4.28 -2.04
N MET A 74 11.77 4.84 -3.07
CA MET A 74 11.38 4.59 -4.47
C MET A 74 11.55 3.11 -4.86
N LYS A 75 12.63 2.47 -4.44
CA LYS A 75 12.85 1.02 -4.62
C LYS A 75 11.81 0.20 -3.87
N TYR A 76 11.45 0.62 -2.65
CA TYR A 76 10.41 -0.01 -1.85
C TYR A 76 9.05 0.05 -2.57
N LEU A 77 8.61 1.22 -3.03
CA LEU A 77 7.37 1.35 -3.81
C LEU A 77 7.37 0.51 -5.09
N THR A 78 8.52 0.44 -5.79
CA THR A 78 8.66 -0.42 -6.98
C THR A 78 8.45 -1.89 -6.63
N ARG A 79 8.98 -2.37 -5.49
CA ARG A 79 8.74 -3.74 -5.02
C ARG A 79 7.26 -3.99 -4.71
N GLN A 80 6.59 -3.04 -4.03
CA GLN A 80 5.15 -3.14 -3.76
C GLN A 80 4.32 -3.18 -5.05
N PHE A 81 4.69 -2.37 -6.05
CA PHE A 81 4.04 -2.41 -7.37
C PHE A 81 4.20 -3.78 -8.03
N MET A 82 5.42 -4.31 -8.07
CA MET A 82 5.66 -5.63 -8.63
C MET A 82 4.97 -6.74 -7.84
N GLY A 83 4.82 -6.59 -6.53
CA GLY A 83 4.05 -7.50 -5.68
C GLY A 83 2.56 -7.53 -6.06
N CYS A 84 1.98 -6.39 -6.45
CA CYS A 84 0.57 -6.31 -6.87
C CYS A 84 0.34 -6.78 -8.32
N PHE A 85 1.25 -6.45 -9.24
CA PHE A 85 1.01 -6.57 -10.68
C PHE A 85 1.95 -7.57 -11.38
N GLY A 86 2.94 -8.11 -10.69
CA GLY A 86 3.97 -8.96 -11.25
C GLY A 86 5.07 -8.19 -11.97
N LYS A 87 5.92 -8.92 -12.70
CA LYS A 87 7.02 -8.34 -13.49
C LYS A 87 6.49 -7.49 -14.64
N THR A 88 7.06 -6.31 -14.84
CA THR A 88 6.63 -5.33 -15.84
C THR A 88 7.46 -5.34 -17.12
N THR A 89 8.52 -6.14 -17.18
CA THR A 89 9.44 -6.19 -18.33
C THR A 89 8.80 -6.61 -19.65
N HIS A 90 7.64 -7.26 -19.61
CA HIS A 90 6.84 -7.67 -20.77
C HIS A 90 5.76 -6.65 -21.15
N MET A 91 5.55 -5.62 -20.32
CA MET A 91 4.53 -4.60 -20.56
C MET A 91 5.03 -3.57 -21.57
N GLN A 92 4.11 -3.08 -22.39
CA GLN A 92 4.35 -1.89 -23.21
C GLN A 92 4.43 -0.63 -22.33
N ASN A 93 4.89 0.47 -22.90
CA ASN A 93 4.92 1.75 -22.19
C ASN A 93 3.54 2.09 -21.66
N PHE A 94 3.41 2.07 -20.34
CA PHE A 94 2.18 2.47 -19.67
C PHE A 94 2.40 3.76 -18.88
N LYS A 95 1.28 4.40 -18.53
CA LYS A 95 1.27 5.54 -17.64
C LYS A 95 0.06 5.42 -16.69
N ILE A 96 0.31 5.53 -15.40
CA ILE A 96 -0.72 5.65 -14.38
C ILE A 96 -0.48 6.96 -13.65
N GLU A 97 -1.49 7.82 -13.59
CA GLU A 97 -1.43 9.10 -12.88
C GLU A 97 -2.51 9.11 -11.79
N TYR A 98 -2.09 9.27 -10.57
CA TYR A 98 -2.95 9.39 -9.41
C TYR A 98 -2.95 10.84 -8.92
N PHE A 99 -4.11 11.48 -8.95
CA PHE A 99 -4.34 12.86 -8.51
C PHE A 99 -5.14 12.84 -7.21
N PHE A 100 -4.72 13.63 -6.25
CA PHE A 100 -5.42 13.88 -4.99
C PHE A 100 -5.12 15.30 -4.48
N GLY A 101 -6.18 16.11 -4.39
CA GLY A 101 -6.05 17.55 -4.18
C GLY A 101 -5.21 18.18 -5.29
N GLU A 102 -4.14 18.87 -4.89
CA GLU A 102 -3.16 19.50 -5.80
C GLU A 102 -1.91 18.65 -6.02
N LYS A 103 -1.94 17.40 -5.58
CA LYS A 103 -0.80 16.49 -5.63
C LYS A 103 -0.98 15.45 -6.72
N LYS A 104 0.13 14.94 -7.22
CA LYS A 104 0.16 13.90 -8.25
C LYS A 104 1.28 12.91 -8.00
N ILE A 105 0.96 11.64 -8.24
CA ILE A 105 1.93 10.56 -8.37
C ILE A 105 1.78 9.96 -9.76
N GLU A 106 2.89 9.80 -10.47
CA GLU A 106 2.94 9.21 -11.80
C GLU A 106 3.77 7.94 -11.76
N SER A 107 3.27 6.87 -12.35
CA SER A 107 3.97 5.59 -12.52
C SER A 107 4.13 5.30 -14.01
N THR A 108 5.35 5.07 -14.46
CA THR A 108 5.69 4.80 -15.88
C THR A 108 6.75 3.70 -15.94
N LEU A 109 7.01 3.15 -17.12
CA LEU A 109 8.19 2.32 -17.35
C LEU A 109 9.41 3.18 -17.70
N ASN A 110 10.58 2.75 -17.22
CA ASN A 110 11.86 3.23 -17.73
C ASN A 110 12.25 2.46 -19.00
N LYS A 111 13.39 2.82 -19.60
CA LYS A 111 13.90 2.17 -20.82
C LYS A 111 14.21 0.68 -20.63
N ASP A 112 14.48 0.25 -19.40
CA ASP A 112 14.82 -1.12 -19.04
C ASP A 112 13.57 -1.95 -18.65
N GLY A 113 12.36 -1.38 -18.77
CA GLY A 113 11.09 -2.04 -18.45
C GLY A 113 10.76 -2.10 -16.95
N TYR A 114 11.46 -1.33 -16.12
CA TYR A 114 11.16 -1.22 -14.69
C TYR A 114 10.25 -0.03 -14.40
N VAL A 115 9.40 -0.17 -13.38
CA VAL A 115 8.51 0.91 -12.94
C VAL A 115 9.31 2.04 -12.32
N ARG A 116 8.99 3.25 -12.74
CA ARG A 116 9.52 4.50 -12.19
C ARG A 116 8.39 5.38 -11.68
N PHE A 117 8.55 5.88 -10.46
CA PHE A 117 7.64 6.84 -9.86
C PHE A 117 8.15 8.27 -10.00
N ARG A 118 7.23 9.19 -10.24
CA ARG A 118 7.45 10.64 -10.15
C ARG A 118 6.39 11.23 -9.26
N PHE A 119 6.80 12.10 -8.35
CA PHE A 119 5.93 12.83 -7.45
C PHE A 119 5.92 14.30 -7.84
N ALA A 120 4.79 14.99 -7.65
CA ALA A 120 4.76 16.44 -7.70
C ALA A 120 5.76 17.01 -6.68
N GLU A 121 6.41 18.12 -7.00
CA GLU A 121 7.53 18.64 -6.17
C GLU A 121 7.13 18.94 -4.72
N ASN A 122 5.92 19.47 -4.50
CA ASN A 122 5.39 19.70 -3.15
C ASN A 122 5.25 18.38 -2.34
N LEU A 123 4.76 17.33 -2.98
CA LEU A 123 4.62 16.01 -2.35
C LEU A 123 5.98 15.36 -2.10
N LYS A 124 6.88 15.44 -3.08
CA LYS A 124 8.25 14.92 -2.97
C LYS A 124 9.00 15.57 -1.82
N TYR A 125 8.90 16.90 -1.69
CA TYR A 125 9.52 17.64 -0.60
C TYR A 125 8.97 17.17 0.77
N ALA A 126 7.64 17.11 0.93
CA ALA A 126 7.02 16.67 2.17
C ALA A 126 7.39 15.22 2.54
N LEU A 127 7.46 14.32 1.56
CA LEU A 127 7.90 12.93 1.78
C LEU A 127 9.38 12.85 2.19
N ASN A 128 10.25 13.63 1.57
CA ASN A 128 11.67 13.70 1.98
C ASN A 128 11.83 14.15 3.42
N GLU A 129 11.08 15.18 3.83
CA GLU A 129 11.11 15.66 5.21
C GLU A 129 10.63 14.59 6.19
N LEU A 130 9.53 13.89 5.90
CA LEU A 130 9.02 12.80 6.73
C LEU A 130 10.04 11.66 6.85
N ILE A 131 10.66 11.25 5.75
CA ILE A 131 11.67 10.19 5.72
C ILE A 131 12.91 10.59 6.53
N TYR A 132 13.37 11.82 6.38
CA TYR A 132 14.50 12.33 7.15
C TYR A 132 14.18 12.37 8.65
N GLU A 133 13.03 12.88 9.04
CA GLU A 133 12.58 12.93 10.42
C GLU A 133 12.49 11.53 11.04
N ALA A 134 11.88 10.58 10.32
CA ALA A 134 11.83 9.18 10.75
C ALA A 134 13.23 8.62 10.99
N SER A 135 14.18 8.87 10.08
CA SER A 135 15.56 8.41 10.22
C SER A 135 16.24 8.97 11.47
N VAL A 136 16.05 10.26 11.75
CA VAL A 136 16.62 10.89 12.96
C VAL A 136 16.03 10.30 14.24
N MET A 137 14.71 10.08 14.27
CA MET A 137 14.02 9.50 15.42
C MET A 137 14.45 8.07 15.70
N PHE A 138 14.54 7.22 14.65
CA PHE A 138 15.01 5.84 14.79
C PHE A 138 16.46 5.77 15.25
N LEU A 139 17.37 6.57 14.69
CA LEU A 139 18.76 6.61 15.09
C LEU A 139 18.92 7.12 16.54
N ALA A 140 18.12 8.09 16.96
CA ALA A 140 18.09 8.55 18.34
C ALA A 140 17.63 7.45 19.32
N THR A 141 16.62 6.68 18.92
CA THR A 141 16.10 5.56 19.72
C THR A 141 17.15 4.45 19.86
N LEU A 142 17.87 4.12 18.80
CA LEU A 142 18.93 3.10 18.84
C LEU A 142 20.13 3.52 19.71
N ASN A 143 20.45 4.82 19.77
CA ASN A 143 21.58 5.35 20.52
C ASN A 143 21.25 5.72 21.98
N SER A 144 20.00 5.60 22.39
CA SER A 144 19.62 5.92 23.77
C SER A 144 19.95 4.76 24.71
N GLU A 145 21.04 4.87 25.46
CA GLU A 145 21.42 3.94 26.54
C GLU A 145 20.38 3.90 27.70
N GLN A 146 19.37 4.75 27.67
CA GLN A 146 18.38 4.95 28.73
C GLN A 146 17.08 4.18 28.57
N ILE A 147 16.96 3.25 27.60
CA ILE A 147 15.72 2.51 27.44
C ILE A 147 15.67 1.35 28.42
N ASN A 148 15.12 1.65 29.58
CA ASN A 148 15.09 0.74 30.75
C ASN A 148 14.08 -0.41 30.64
N SER A 149 13.20 -0.42 29.61
CA SER A 149 12.29 -1.55 29.42
C SER A 149 11.85 -1.74 27.97
N ILE A 150 11.58 -3.01 27.58
CA ILE A 150 10.99 -3.36 26.28
C ILE A 150 9.61 -2.69 26.09
N ILE A 151 8.87 -2.48 27.18
CA ILE A 151 7.53 -1.88 27.19
C ILE A 151 7.60 -0.40 26.78
N ASP A 152 8.59 0.34 27.27
CA ASP A 152 8.78 1.76 26.92
C ASP A 152 9.09 1.93 25.44
N ASN A 153 9.89 1.02 24.88
CA ASN A 153 10.19 0.98 23.44
C ASN A 153 8.94 0.74 22.59
N ILE A 154 8.12 -0.24 22.95
CA ILE A 154 6.90 -0.57 22.22
C ILE A 154 5.93 0.61 22.26
N THR A 155 5.81 1.26 23.42
CA THR A 155 4.93 2.42 23.59
C THR A 155 5.41 3.60 22.77
N ALA A 156 6.71 3.90 22.79
CA ALA A 156 7.32 4.97 22.00
C ALA A 156 7.14 4.74 20.49
N LEU A 157 7.38 3.52 20.01
CA LEU A 157 7.15 3.15 18.61
C LEU A 157 5.67 3.24 18.21
N ALA A 158 4.73 2.88 19.09
CA ALA A 158 3.31 3.00 18.83
C ALA A 158 2.88 4.48 18.72
N MET A 159 3.38 5.35 19.60
CA MET A 159 3.15 6.79 19.53
C MET A 159 3.73 7.41 18.26
N LEU A 160 4.95 7.04 17.90
CA LEU A 160 5.61 7.49 16.69
C LEU A 160 4.81 7.07 15.44
N LYS A 161 4.38 5.82 15.39
CA LYS A 161 3.53 5.31 14.32
C LYS A 161 2.24 6.10 14.18
N GLN A 162 1.57 6.41 15.29
CA GLN A 162 0.34 7.20 15.28
C GLN A 162 0.60 8.62 14.76
N GLN A 163 1.67 9.26 15.18
CA GLN A 163 2.06 10.59 14.72
C GLN A 163 2.31 10.63 13.21
N PHE A 164 3.09 9.69 12.66
CA PHE A 164 3.32 9.61 11.22
C PHE A 164 2.03 9.28 10.45
N LYS A 165 1.20 8.40 10.99
CA LYS A 165 -0.09 8.04 10.39
C LYS A 165 -0.98 9.27 10.22
N GLU A 166 -1.12 10.11 11.23
CA GLU A 166 -1.93 11.33 11.16
C GLU A 166 -1.38 12.35 10.15
N ARG A 167 -0.06 12.48 10.07
CA ARG A 167 0.60 13.36 9.09
C ARG A 167 0.40 12.85 7.66
N LEU A 168 0.52 11.54 7.45
CA LEU A 168 0.26 10.92 6.15
C LEU A 168 -1.21 11.04 5.74
N TYR A 169 -2.17 10.92 6.67
CA TYR A 169 -3.57 11.14 6.39
C TYR A 169 -3.83 12.56 5.86
N LYS A 170 -3.20 13.57 6.46
CA LYS A 170 -3.27 14.96 5.98
C LYS A 170 -2.56 15.14 4.65
N LEU A 171 -1.38 14.53 4.48
CA LEU A 171 -0.59 14.66 3.25
C LEU A 171 -1.29 14.01 2.05
N PHE A 172 -1.91 12.84 2.22
CA PHE A 172 -2.63 12.12 1.17
C PHE A 172 -4.12 12.46 1.09
N GLU A 173 -4.62 13.35 1.94
CA GLU A 173 -6.03 13.78 2.00
C GLU A 173 -7.01 12.61 2.10
N ASN A 174 -6.57 11.52 2.72
CA ASN A 174 -7.34 10.29 2.86
C ASN A 174 -7.02 9.62 4.21
N ASN A 175 -8.06 9.37 5.00
CA ASN A 175 -7.98 8.67 6.29
C ASN A 175 -8.75 7.34 6.31
N ALA A 176 -9.36 6.95 5.20
CA ALA A 176 -10.13 5.72 5.10
C ALA A 176 -9.22 4.48 5.11
N ASP A 177 -9.69 3.40 5.68
CA ASP A 177 -9.06 2.08 5.53
C ASP A 177 -9.22 1.58 4.10
N ILE A 178 -8.14 1.05 3.53
CA ILE A 178 -8.10 0.62 2.14
C ILE A 178 -8.03 -0.90 2.12
N ILE A 179 -9.10 -1.52 1.61
CA ILE A 179 -9.25 -2.98 1.55
C ILE A 179 -9.49 -3.40 0.11
N TYR A 180 -8.75 -4.40 -0.35
CA TYR A 180 -9.01 -5.09 -1.61
C TYR A 180 -9.59 -6.47 -1.33
N ILE A 181 -10.75 -6.76 -1.93
CA ILE A 181 -11.39 -8.07 -1.84
C ILE A 181 -11.24 -8.77 -3.19
N PRO A 182 -10.34 -9.76 -3.32
CA PRO A 182 -10.09 -10.43 -4.60
C PRO A 182 -11.30 -11.26 -5.06
N ALA A 183 -11.41 -11.45 -6.38
CA ALA A 183 -12.47 -12.27 -6.95
C ALA A 183 -12.45 -13.73 -6.46
N GLY A 184 -11.26 -14.27 -6.15
CA GLY A 184 -11.07 -15.62 -5.60
C GLY A 184 -11.35 -15.76 -4.09
N ARG A 185 -12.00 -14.77 -3.46
CA ARG A 185 -12.26 -14.77 -1.99
C ARG A 185 -12.99 -15.99 -1.46
N SER A 186 -13.89 -16.60 -2.25
CA SER A 186 -14.63 -17.80 -1.84
C SER A 186 -13.71 -19.00 -1.63
N LEU A 187 -12.72 -19.20 -2.51
CA LEU A 187 -11.70 -20.24 -2.35
C LEU A 187 -10.89 -20.00 -1.07
N LEU A 188 -10.47 -18.77 -0.82
CA LEU A 188 -9.72 -18.42 0.37
C LEU A 188 -10.54 -18.56 1.66
N ALA A 189 -11.83 -18.25 1.61
CA ALA A 189 -12.72 -18.43 2.76
C ALA A 189 -12.92 -19.92 3.10
N THR A 190 -13.08 -20.79 2.11
CA THR A 190 -13.18 -22.25 2.29
C THR A 190 -11.87 -22.90 2.75
N MET A 191 -10.74 -22.40 2.26
CA MET A 191 -9.41 -22.90 2.65
C MET A 191 -8.86 -22.23 3.93
N SER A 192 -9.61 -21.36 4.56
CA SER A 192 -9.12 -20.53 5.66
C SER A 192 -8.55 -21.32 6.85
N GLU A 193 -8.96 -22.55 7.06
CA GLU A 193 -8.43 -23.46 8.09
C GLU A 193 -7.10 -24.12 7.65
N GLN A 194 -6.91 -24.31 6.35
CA GLN A 194 -5.73 -24.93 5.76
C GLN A 194 -4.65 -23.91 5.36
N LEU A 195 -4.95 -22.60 5.42
CA LEU A 195 -4.04 -21.51 5.07
C LEU A 195 -2.79 -21.43 5.96
N HIS A 196 -2.75 -22.17 7.09
CA HIS A 196 -1.55 -22.25 7.92
C HIS A 196 -0.38 -22.96 7.21
N ASP A 197 -0.69 -23.88 6.30
CA ASP A 197 0.30 -24.70 5.58
C ASP A 197 0.69 -24.10 4.23
N PHE A 198 -0.01 -23.07 3.77
CA PHE A 198 0.29 -22.40 2.49
C PHE A 198 1.37 -21.32 2.66
N SER A 199 2.39 -21.37 1.81
CA SER A 199 3.36 -20.28 1.67
C SER A 199 2.67 -19.07 1.04
N ILE A 200 2.31 -18.08 1.88
CA ILE A 200 1.67 -16.84 1.44
C ILE A 200 2.60 -16.04 0.51
N SER A 201 3.91 -16.24 0.61
CA SER A 201 4.92 -15.53 -0.19
C SER A 201 4.78 -15.74 -1.70
N ASP A 202 4.14 -16.81 -2.14
CA ASP A 202 3.98 -17.16 -3.57
C ASP A 202 2.73 -16.48 -4.20
N MET A 203 1.91 -15.83 -3.37
CA MET A 203 0.71 -15.12 -3.82
C MET A 203 1.03 -13.66 -4.15
N ASP A 204 0.21 -13.05 -5.01
CA ASP A 204 0.31 -11.61 -5.22
C ASP A 204 -0.01 -10.81 -3.93
N LEU A 205 0.55 -9.62 -3.81
CA LEU A 205 0.46 -8.81 -2.60
C LEU A 205 -0.99 -8.50 -2.20
N THR A 206 -1.89 -8.33 -3.17
CA THR A 206 -3.31 -8.06 -2.86
C THR A 206 -4.00 -9.24 -2.20
N MET A 207 -3.59 -10.46 -2.55
CA MET A 207 -4.06 -11.69 -1.95
C MET A 207 -3.49 -11.87 -0.55
N GLN A 208 -2.17 -11.58 -0.39
CA GLN A 208 -1.51 -11.62 0.92
C GLN A 208 -2.19 -10.64 1.90
N ASP A 209 -2.47 -9.41 1.48
CA ASP A 209 -3.16 -8.40 2.31
C ASP A 209 -4.56 -8.86 2.73
N PHE A 210 -5.30 -9.49 1.82
CA PHE A 210 -6.63 -10.03 2.13
C PHE A 210 -6.56 -11.19 3.13
N ILE A 211 -5.62 -12.11 2.99
CA ILE A 211 -5.41 -13.22 3.93
C ILE A 211 -5.02 -12.68 5.31
N ASN A 212 -4.13 -11.71 5.37
CA ASN A 212 -3.72 -11.08 6.61
C ASN A 212 -4.88 -10.35 7.29
N LEU A 213 -5.76 -9.71 6.50
CA LEU A 213 -7.00 -9.11 7.01
C LEU A 213 -7.89 -10.18 7.68
N ILE A 214 -8.14 -11.32 7.01
CA ILE A 214 -8.94 -12.42 7.55
C ILE A 214 -8.31 -12.95 8.85
N ARG A 215 -7.01 -13.21 8.88
CA ARG A 215 -6.29 -13.69 10.06
C ARG A 215 -6.41 -12.73 11.24
N ASN A 216 -6.18 -11.45 11.00
CA ASN A 216 -6.28 -10.42 12.03
C ASN A 216 -7.71 -10.25 12.55
N THR A 217 -8.70 -10.41 11.67
CA THR A 217 -10.12 -10.34 12.06
C THR A 217 -10.51 -11.56 12.90
N LYS A 218 -10.10 -12.77 12.50
CA LYS A 218 -10.34 -13.99 13.28
C LYS A 218 -9.69 -13.91 14.66
N SER A 219 -8.48 -13.37 14.76
CA SER A 219 -7.80 -13.21 16.06
C SER A 219 -8.52 -12.25 17.01
N LYS A 220 -9.18 -11.21 16.48
CA LYS A 220 -9.92 -10.21 17.26
C LYS A 220 -11.31 -10.69 17.71
N PHE A 221 -12.01 -11.42 16.85
CA PHE A 221 -13.42 -11.77 17.06
C PHE A 221 -13.64 -13.27 17.36
N GLY A 222 -12.61 -14.10 17.24
CA GLY A 222 -12.69 -15.54 17.52
C GLY A 222 -13.69 -16.25 16.61
N SER A 223 -14.38 -17.27 17.16
CA SER A 223 -15.39 -18.06 16.45
C SER A 223 -16.73 -17.34 16.18
N LYS A 224 -16.89 -16.10 16.64
CA LYS A 224 -18.15 -15.32 16.51
C LYS A 224 -18.34 -14.68 15.12
N ILE A 225 -17.33 -14.70 14.24
CA ILE A 225 -17.46 -14.13 12.88
C ILE A 225 -18.63 -14.75 12.09
N PRO A 226 -18.89 -16.08 12.11
CA PRO A 226 -20.01 -16.66 11.40
C PRO A 226 -21.38 -16.18 11.89
N GLU A 227 -21.51 -15.86 13.20
CA GLU A 227 -22.76 -15.33 13.78
C GLU A 227 -22.99 -13.89 13.35
N ILE A 228 -21.95 -13.04 13.42
CA ILE A 228 -22.03 -11.63 13.00
C ILE A 228 -22.37 -11.52 11.51
N VAL A 229 -21.80 -12.37 10.66
CA VAL A 229 -22.08 -12.36 9.21
C VAL A 229 -23.52 -12.83 8.91
N LYS A 230 -24.07 -13.77 9.68
CA LYS A 230 -25.47 -14.19 9.55
C LYS A 230 -26.45 -13.04 9.82
N ASP A 231 -26.21 -12.24 10.86
CA ASP A 231 -27.09 -11.14 11.26
C ASP A 231 -27.13 -9.97 10.25
N TYR A 232 -26.14 -9.86 9.35
CA TYR A 232 -26.10 -8.84 8.30
C TYR A 232 -26.67 -9.27 6.94
N PHE A 233 -26.93 -10.57 6.75
CA PHE A 233 -27.39 -11.11 5.45
C PHE A 233 -28.73 -11.88 5.55
N THR A 234 -29.39 -11.85 6.69
CA THR A 234 -30.79 -12.21 6.89
C THR A 234 -31.66 -10.98 7.01
#